data_5aa46f6473e0fd66df17a0e67eaac2ba
#
_entry.id   5aa46f6473e0fd66df17a0e67eaac2ba
#
_cell.length_a   1.000
_cell.length_b   1.000
_cell.length_c   1.000
_cell.angle_alpha   90.00
_cell.angle_beta   90.00
_cell.angle_gamma   90.00
#
_symmetry.space_group_name_H-M   'P 1'
#
loop_
_entity.id
_entity.type
_entity.pdbx_description
1 polymer ?
#
loop_
_entity_poly.entity_id
_entity_poly.type
_entity_poly.pdbx_seq_one_letter_code
_entity_poly.pdbx_strand_id
1 'polypeptide(L)'
;MYPLKHRGENSQAHLALIRSREALVGSRTQLINHVRGAVKSFGARLPKCSARSFHHKVAEEIPQALRAALAPILEIIASLTERIRDYDRKLEKLAGEHYPETELLRQVVGWGR
;
A
#
# COMPACT_ATOMS: atom_id res chain seq x y z
N MET A 1 30.24 17.46 -12.21
CA MET A 1 29.14 17.45 -13.09
C MET A 1 28.59 16.09 -13.34
N TYR A 2 29.37 15.18 -13.80
CA TYR A 2 28.92 13.89 -14.03
C TYR A 2 28.36 13.20 -12.84
N PRO A 3 29.00 13.25 -11.68
CA PRO A 3 28.45 12.61 -10.51
C PRO A 3 27.06 13.10 -10.18
N LEU A 4 26.84 14.37 -10.40
CA LEU A 4 25.54 14.93 -10.15
C LEU A 4 24.50 14.36 -11.07
N LYS A 5 24.84 14.25 -12.33
CA LYS A 5 23.93 13.75 -13.30
C LYS A 5 23.55 12.32 -12.98
N HIS A 6 24.53 11.51 -12.66
CA HIS A 6 24.29 10.15 -12.32
C HIS A 6 23.43 10.04 -11.09
N ARG A 7 23.73 10.83 -10.08
CA ARG A 7 22.96 10.86 -8.90
C ARG A 7 21.55 11.28 -9.20
N GLY A 8 21.38 12.24 -10.12
CA GLY A 8 20.08 12.69 -10.49
C GLY A 8 19.20 11.59 -11.02
N GLU A 9 19.77 10.75 -11.86
CA GLU A 9 19.02 9.66 -12.43
C GLU A 9 18.61 8.65 -11.37
N ASN A 10 19.54 8.29 -10.50
CA ASN A 10 19.24 7.35 -9.45
C ASN A 10 18.21 7.93 -8.49
N SER A 11 18.35 9.20 -8.18
CA SER A 11 17.41 9.84 -7.28
C SER A 11 16.03 9.89 -7.87
N GLN A 12 15.93 10.14 -9.17
CA GLN A 12 14.64 10.20 -9.80
C GLN A 12 13.99 8.85 -9.85
N ALA A 13 14.77 7.81 -10.10
CA ALA A 13 14.23 6.46 -10.09
C ALA A 13 13.74 6.09 -8.70
N HIS A 14 14.50 6.46 -7.69
CA HIS A 14 14.12 6.18 -6.32
C HIS A 14 12.84 6.94 -5.95
N LEU A 15 12.77 8.19 -6.35
CA LEU A 15 11.59 9.00 -6.09
C LEU A 15 10.38 8.43 -6.80
N ALA A 16 10.57 7.94 -8.02
CA ALA A 16 9.48 7.36 -8.77
C ALA A 16 8.90 6.15 -8.04
N LEU A 17 9.78 5.35 -7.43
CA LEU A 17 9.31 4.21 -6.65
C LEU A 17 8.48 4.69 -5.46
N ILE A 18 8.98 5.67 -4.75
CA ILE A 18 8.27 6.19 -3.59
C ILE A 18 6.93 6.77 -3.99
N ARG A 19 6.90 7.55 -5.04
CA ARG A 19 5.67 8.18 -5.48
C ARG A 19 4.68 7.17 -6.02
N SER A 20 5.17 6.17 -6.72
CA SER A 20 4.28 5.13 -7.22
C SER A 20 3.66 4.36 -6.06
N ARG A 21 4.47 4.06 -5.05
CA ARG A 21 3.94 3.39 -3.88
C ARG A 21 2.87 4.22 -3.22
N GLU A 22 3.12 5.52 -3.07
CA GLU A 22 2.15 6.41 -2.45
C GLU A 22 0.87 6.48 -3.26
N ALA A 23 0.99 6.47 -4.57
CA ALA A 23 -0.19 6.50 -5.42
C ALA A 23 -1.04 5.26 -5.21
N LEU A 24 -0.39 4.11 -5.07
CA LEU A 24 -1.13 2.88 -4.84
C LEU A 24 -1.76 2.86 -3.46
N VAL A 25 -1.04 3.37 -2.46
CA VAL A 25 -1.60 3.44 -1.11
C VAL A 25 -2.83 4.35 -1.11
N GLY A 26 -2.74 5.49 -1.78
CA GLY A 26 -3.88 6.39 -1.87
C GLY A 26 -5.06 5.76 -2.57
N SER A 27 -4.78 5.05 -3.65
CA SER A 27 -5.84 4.37 -4.37
C SER A 27 -6.51 3.31 -3.51
N ARG A 28 -5.69 2.54 -2.78
CA ARG A 28 -6.24 1.53 -1.90
C ARG A 28 -7.13 2.15 -0.84
N THR A 29 -6.68 3.26 -0.27
CA THR A 29 -7.46 3.94 0.73
C THR A 29 -8.80 4.41 0.17
N GLN A 30 -8.80 4.94 -1.04
CA GLN A 30 -10.05 5.36 -1.66
C GLN A 30 -10.99 4.20 -1.86
N LEU A 31 -10.47 3.08 -2.30
CA LEU A 31 -11.32 1.91 -2.53
C LEU A 31 -11.86 1.36 -1.22
N ILE A 32 -11.03 1.33 -0.19
CA ILE A 32 -11.48 0.88 1.12
C ILE A 32 -12.60 1.79 1.63
N ASN A 33 -12.44 3.09 1.48
CA ASN A 33 -13.46 4.02 1.92
C ASN A 33 -14.74 3.84 1.13
N HIS A 34 -14.60 3.53 -0.15
CA HIS A 34 -15.78 3.27 -0.97
C HIS A 34 -16.54 2.05 -0.45
N VAL A 35 -15.82 0.98 -0.14
CA VAL A 35 -16.47 -0.23 0.37
C VAL A 35 -17.16 0.06 1.70
N ARG A 36 -16.46 0.75 2.59
CA ARG A 36 -17.03 1.07 3.89
C ARG A 36 -18.27 1.94 3.74
N GLY A 37 -18.22 2.91 2.84
CA GLY A 37 -19.35 3.78 2.61
C GLY A 37 -20.55 3.02 2.04
N ALA A 38 -20.31 2.13 1.11
CA ALA A 38 -21.39 1.36 0.52
C ALA A 38 -22.05 0.46 1.55
N VAL A 39 -21.25 -0.19 2.38
CA VAL A 39 -21.79 -1.08 3.40
C VAL A 39 -22.56 -0.28 4.44
N LYS A 40 -22.02 0.86 4.81
CA LYS A 40 -22.69 1.71 5.79
C LYS A 40 -24.03 2.20 5.25
N SER A 41 -24.08 2.60 3.98
CA SER A 41 -25.31 3.05 3.38
C SER A 41 -26.35 1.94 3.34
N PHE A 42 -25.88 0.71 3.26
CA PHE A 42 -26.78 -0.43 3.24
C PHE A 42 -27.30 -0.76 4.64
N GLY A 43 -26.71 -0.15 5.66
CA GLY A 43 -27.15 -0.38 7.02
C GLY A 43 -26.30 -1.35 7.80
N ALA A 44 -25.20 -1.81 7.24
CA ALA A 44 -24.33 -2.74 7.93
C ALA A 44 -23.06 -2.04 8.34
N ARG A 45 -22.21 -2.78 9.07
CA ARG A 45 -20.96 -2.26 9.53
C ARG A 45 -19.85 -3.24 9.30
N LEU A 46 -18.69 -2.74 8.94
CA LEU A 46 -17.54 -3.59 8.76
C LEU A 46 -16.63 -3.48 9.99
N PRO A 47 -15.91 -4.55 10.30
CA PRO A 47 -15.01 -4.51 11.43
C PRO A 47 -13.85 -3.59 11.15
N LYS A 48 -13.22 -3.10 12.20
CA LYS A 48 -12.03 -2.31 12.06
C LYS A 48 -10.88 -3.25 11.76
N CYS A 49 -10.07 -2.89 10.78
CA CYS A 49 -8.92 -3.69 10.44
C CYS A 49 -7.96 -2.83 9.64
N SER A 50 -6.74 -3.32 9.52
CA SER A 50 -5.73 -2.58 8.80
C SER A 50 -6.00 -2.67 7.30
N ALA A 51 -5.44 -1.73 6.56
CA ALA A 51 -5.61 -1.74 5.12
C ALA A 51 -5.03 -3.00 4.50
N ARG A 52 -3.97 -3.54 5.08
CA ARG A 52 -3.35 -4.73 4.57
C ARG A 52 -4.25 -5.94 4.58
N SER A 53 -5.05 -6.07 5.61
CA SER A 53 -5.90 -7.23 5.76
C SER A 53 -7.35 -6.96 5.42
N PHE A 54 -7.64 -5.73 4.99
CA PHE A 54 -9.01 -5.34 4.75
C PHE A 54 -9.73 -6.29 3.81
N HIS A 55 -9.09 -6.59 2.67
CA HIS A 55 -9.77 -7.33 1.62
C HIS A 55 -10.21 -8.72 2.07
N HIS A 56 -9.45 -9.39 2.92
CA HIS A 56 -9.92 -10.71 3.30
C HIS A 56 -10.65 -10.71 4.63
N LYS A 57 -10.45 -9.72 5.46
CA LYS A 57 -11.19 -9.68 6.71
C LYS A 57 -12.63 -9.26 6.51
N VAL A 58 -12.89 -8.42 5.52
CA VAL A 58 -14.27 -7.97 5.30
C VAL A 58 -15.00 -8.76 4.23
N ALA A 59 -14.30 -9.65 3.54
CA ALA A 59 -14.92 -10.36 2.43
C ALA A 59 -16.20 -11.06 2.83
N GLU A 60 -16.21 -11.67 4.00
CA GLU A 60 -17.37 -12.39 4.45
C GLU A 60 -18.36 -11.51 5.17
N GLU A 61 -17.96 -10.30 5.49
CA GLU A 61 -18.83 -9.38 6.21
C GLU A 61 -19.69 -8.55 5.28
N ILE A 62 -19.42 -8.61 3.99
CA ILE A 62 -20.17 -7.82 3.04
C ILE A 62 -21.54 -8.43 2.82
N PRO A 63 -22.60 -7.62 2.95
CA PRO A 63 -23.94 -8.15 2.70
C PRO A 63 -24.03 -8.77 1.32
N GLN A 64 -24.75 -9.86 1.25
CA GLN A 64 -24.87 -10.59 0.00
C GLN A 64 -25.36 -9.71 -1.14
N ALA A 65 -26.24 -8.79 -0.85
CA ALA A 65 -26.78 -7.91 -1.88
C ALA A 65 -25.71 -7.02 -2.50
N LEU A 66 -24.63 -6.75 -1.77
CA LEU A 66 -23.57 -5.89 -2.26
C LEU A 66 -22.39 -6.66 -2.83
N ARG A 67 -22.39 -7.97 -2.71
CA ARG A 67 -21.20 -8.74 -3.11
C ARG A 67 -20.87 -8.59 -4.57
N ALA A 68 -21.87 -8.60 -5.43
CA ALA A 68 -21.61 -8.47 -6.85
C ALA A 68 -20.95 -7.14 -7.17
N ALA A 69 -21.33 -6.09 -6.45
CA ALA A 69 -20.80 -4.78 -6.71
C ALA A 69 -19.42 -4.58 -6.07
N LEU A 70 -19.21 -5.17 -4.92
CA LEU A 70 -17.98 -4.89 -4.16
C LEU A 70 -16.90 -5.96 -4.31
N ALA A 71 -17.25 -7.17 -4.74
CA ALA A 71 -16.22 -8.20 -4.87
C ALA A 71 -15.09 -7.78 -5.81
N PRO A 72 -15.36 -7.21 -6.98
CA PRO A 72 -14.27 -6.76 -7.83
C PRO A 72 -13.41 -5.70 -7.16
N ILE A 73 -14.02 -4.83 -6.37
CA ILE A 73 -13.27 -3.81 -5.66
C ILE A 73 -12.32 -4.45 -4.65
N LEU A 74 -12.81 -5.47 -3.94
CA LEU A 74 -11.95 -6.16 -2.98
C LEU A 74 -10.79 -6.85 -3.68
N GLU A 75 -11.01 -7.37 -4.86
CA GLU A 75 -9.93 -7.99 -5.61
C GLU A 75 -8.87 -6.98 -5.97
N ILE A 76 -9.30 -5.78 -6.36
CA ILE A 76 -8.34 -4.74 -6.68
C ILE A 76 -7.59 -4.31 -5.44
N ILE A 77 -8.28 -4.21 -4.31
CA ILE A 77 -7.61 -3.87 -3.06
C ILE A 77 -6.55 -4.90 -2.73
N ALA A 78 -6.85 -6.17 -2.95
CA ALA A 78 -5.87 -7.24 -2.70
C ALA A 78 -4.67 -7.07 -3.63
N SER A 79 -4.92 -6.77 -4.88
CA SER A 79 -3.84 -6.58 -5.84
C SER A 79 -2.98 -5.39 -5.47
N LEU A 80 -3.60 -4.29 -5.06
CA LEU A 80 -2.87 -3.11 -4.64
C LEU A 80 -2.00 -3.42 -3.43
N THR A 81 -2.52 -4.19 -2.49
CA THR A 81 -1.76 -4.55 -1.30
C THR A 81 -0.51 -5.34 -1.69
N GLU A 82 -0.63 -6.27 -2.63
CA GLU A 82 0.51 -7.03 -3.08
C GLU A 82 1.53 -6.14 -3.76
N ARG A 83 1.09 -5.24 -4.60
CA ARG A 83 2.00 -4.37 -5.31
C ARG A 83 2.69 -3.39 -4.39
N ILE A 84 1.97 -2.91 -3.38
CA ILE A 84 2.59 -2.03 -2.39
C ILE A 84 3.69 -2.79 -1.65
N ARG A 85 3.43 -4.04 -1.33
CA ARG A 85 4.43 -4.86 -0.67
C ARG A 85 5.66 -5.04 -1.55
N ASP A 86 5.46 -5.19 -2.86
CA ASP A 86 6.57 -5.31 -3.78
C ASP A 86 7.41 -4.03 -3.80
N TYR A 87 6.75 -2.88 -3.78
CA TYR A 87 7.47 -1.62 -3.73
C TYR A 87 8.27 -1.51 -2.44
N ASP A 88 7.68 -1.96 -1.33
CA ASP A 88 8.40 -1.94 -0.07
C ASP A 88 9.67 -2.77 -0.13
N ARG A 89 9.59 -3.94 -0.75
CA ARG A 89 10.76 -4.78 -0.89
C ARG A 89 11.82 -4.12 -1.75
N LYS A 90 11.40 -3.49 -2.85
CA LYS A 90 12.34 -2.81 -3.72
C LYS A 90 13.01 -1.66 -3.00
N LEU A 91 12.24 -0.91 -2.24
CA LEU A 91 12.80 0.22 -1.50
C LEU A 91 13.76 -0.25 -0.42
N GLU A 92 13.43 -1.33 0.26
CA GLU A 92 14.31 -1.88 1.26
C GLU A 92 15.61 -2.36 0.64
N LYS A 93 15.51 -3.00 -0.50
CA LYS A 93 16.69 -3.48 -1.18
C LYS A 93 17.60 -2.34 -1.57
N LEU A 94 17.01 -1.27 -2.11
CA LEU A 94 17.80 -0.12 -2.49
C LEU A 94 18.48 0.51 -1.29
N ALA A 95 17.74 0.64 -0.21
CA ALA A 95 18.31 1.21 1.00
C ALA A 95 19.44 0.35 1.53
N GLY A 96 19.25 -0.95 1.53
CA GLY A 96 20.26 -1.86 2.01
C GLY A 96 21.51 -1.85 1.17
N GLU A 97 21.32 -1.74 -0.13
CA GLU A 97 22.46 -1.72 -1.03
C GLU A 97 23.25 -0.45 -0.95
N HIS A 98 22.55 0.67 -0.91
CA HIS A 98 23.23 1.95 -0.97
C HIS A 98 23.55 2.54 0.39
N TYR A 99 22.83 2.16 1.41
CA TYR A 99 23.01 2.74 2.73
C TYR A 99 22.95 1.67 3.81
N PRO A 100 24.01 0.89 3.94
CA PRO A 100 24.00 -0.18 4.95
C PRO A 100 23.75 0.35 6.35
N GLU A 101 24.34 1.49 6.65
CA GLU A 101 24.15 2.05 7.96
C GLU A 101 22.73 2.47 8.21
N THR A 102 22.06 2.87 7.14
CA THR A 102 20.68 3.24 7.27
C THR A 102 19.84 2.06 7.69
N GLU A 103 20.23 0.90 7.26
CA GLU A 103 19.55 -0.30 7.65
C GLU A 103 19.58 -0.46 9.16
N LEU A 104 20.73 -0.22 9.76
CA LEU A 104 20.84 -0.29 11.20
C LEU A 104 19.98 0.75 11.85
N LEU A 105 19.98 1.95 11.29
CA LEU A 105 19.17 3.01 11.83
C LEU A 105 17.72 2.68 11.78
N ARG A 106 17.28 2.05 10.71
CA ARG A 106 15.90 1.68 10.60
C ARG A 106 15.51 0.75 11.72
N GLN A 107 16.35 -0.19 12.02
CA GLN A 107 16.07 -1.12 13.09
C GLN A 107 15.96 -0.39 14.41
N VAL A 108 16.90 0.51 14.64
CA VAL A 108 16.92 1.24 15.87
C VAL A 108 15.67 2.09 16.01
N VAL A 109 15.34 2.77 14.96
CA VAL A 109 14.21 3.64 15.00
C VAL A 109 12.92 2.89 15.12
N GLY A 110 12.90 1.69 14.65
CA GLY A 110 11.71 0.90 14.79
C GLY A 110 10.56 1.49 14.06
N TRP A 111 10.85 2.25 13.03
CA TRP A 111 9.85 2.83 12.29
C TRP A 111 8.82 1.94 12.02
N GLY A 112 9.17 0.78 11.85
CA GLY A 112 8.25 -0.16 11.56
C GLY A 112 7.04 -0.01 12.33
N ARG A 113 7.09 0.59 13.28
CA ARG A 113 5.99 0.69 13.95
C ARG A 113 5.21 1.52 13.55
#